data_6c5cf9ccf9a35cefe14acc7cae7696ca
#
_entry.id   6c5cf9ccf9a35cefe14acc7cae7696ca
#
_cell.length_a   1.000
_cell.length_b   1.000
_cell.length_c   1.000
_cell.angle_alpha   90.00
_cell.angle_beta   90.00
_cell.angle_gamma   90.00
#
_symmetry.space_group_name_H-M   'P 1'
#
loop_
_entity.id
_entity.type
_entity.pdbx_description
1 polymer ?
#
loop_
_entity_poly.entity_id
_entity_poly.type
_entity_poly.pdbx_seq_one_letter_code
_entity_poly.pdbx_strand_id
1 'polypeptide(L)'
;MSLKKWAIRLCLMPVAVSMVVATPELLNAAPNPGNSFAQHNLVSDLPGVASYMDPDLVNPWGISFSPTSPMWVSDNGTGLSTIYNGHGVKQGLVVTIPPAGGAAPTGQVFNSTTDFSGARFIFATEGGTIAAWSGGTSAVQKVDNSGAGSVYKGLALANNGSGNFLYATDFHNNAINVFDKNFNPVTLAGAFTDPTLPAGYAPFNIEASGGMLYVTYAVQDAAAHDDVAGPGHGILDVFDANGNFVQRLVSHGALNSPWGMAIAPVGFGMFGHDLLVGNFGDGTINVFDPATGNWLAQLDDPNGNPITNLGLWDITFGNGAQGTSTSTLYFTAGIPGPDNIEDHGLFGSVSAVPEPGTLTLLGSGFASLIGYGWRRGKRTA
;
A
#
# COMPACT_ATOMS: atom_id res chain seq x y z
N MET A 1 -55.66 -86.46 11.71
CA MET A 1 -55.31 -85.34 12.54
C MET A 1 -54.31 -84.50 11.74
N SER A 2 -54.81 -83.36 11.20
CA SER A 2 -54.04 -82.48 10.29
C SER A 2 -53.71 -81.18 10.98
N LEU A 3 -52.45 -80.85 11.17
CA LEU A 3 -51.96 -79.60 11.73
C LEU A 3 -51.70 -78.58 10.57
N LYS A 4 -52.53 -77.55 10.53
CA LYS A 4 -52.38 -76.47 9.60
C LYS A 4 -51.23 -75.53 10.10
N LYS A 5 -50.17 -75.37 9.26
CA LYS A 5 -49.10 -74.38 9.48
C LYS A 5 -49.57 -73.06 8.94
N TRP A 6 -49.60 -72.04 9.80
CA TRP A 6 -49.77 -70.67 9.43
C TRP A 6 -48.39 -70.03 9.11
N ALA A 7 -48.19 -69.53 7.90
CA ALA A 7 -47.01 -68.76 7.50
C ALA A 7 -47.34 -67.26 7.59
N ILE A 8 -46.68 -66.57 8.51
CA ILE A 8 -46.74 -65.13 8.59
C ILE A 8 -45.75 -64.55 7.56
N ARG A 9 -46.27 -63.87 6.55
CA ARG A 9 -45.41 -63.07 5.62
C ARG A 9 -45.13 -61.70 6.26
N LEU A 10 -43.83 -61.50 6.62
CA LEU A 10 -43.32 -60.21 7.03
C LEU A 10 -43.05 -59.37 5.78
N CYS A 11 -43.80 -58.28 5.58
CA CYS A 11 -43.62 -57.35 4.49
C CYS A 11 -42.54 -56.34 4.94
N LEU A 12 -41.28 -56.50 4.47
CA LEU A 12 -40.22 -55.51 4.65
C LEU A 12 -40.40 -54.42 3.59
N MET A 13 -40.83 -53.23 4.01
CA MET A 13 -40.75 -52.02 3.21
C MET A 13 -39.32 -51.45 3.30
N PRO A 14 -38.66 -51.12 2.16
CA PRO A 14 -37.38 -50.42 2.20
C PRO A 14 -37.63 -48.97 2.61
N VAL A 15 -37.06 -48.53 3.74
CA VAL A 15 -36.96 -47.14 4.12
C VAL A 15 -35.78 -46.56 3.28
N ALA A 16 -36.11 -45.76 2.28
CA ALA A 16 -35.12 -44.96 1.57
C ALA A 16 -34.68 -43.82 2.49
N VAL A 17 -33.46 -43.93 3.06
CA VAL A 17 -32.80 -42.81 3.73
C VAL A 17 -32.18 -41.92 2.64
N SER A 18 -32.86 -40.80 2.35
CA SER A 18 -32.28 -39.72 1.55
C SER A 18 -31.20 -39.03 2.38
N MET A 19 -29.92 -39.31 2.08
CA MET A 19 -28.84 -38.46 2.53
C MET A 19 -28.94 -37.11 1.82
N VAL A 20 -29.36 -36.08 2.53
CA VAL A 20 -29.15 -34.70 2.13
C VAL A 20 -27.67 -34.42 2.33
N VAL A 21 -26.90 -34.42 1.25
CA VAL A 21 -25.54 -33.89 1.23
C VAL A 21 -25.72 -32.39 1.30
N ALA A 22 -25.58 -31.83 2.50
CA ALA A 22 -25.43 -30.38 2.67
C ALA A 22 -24.10 -30.00 2.03
N THR A 23 -24.15 -29.32 0.87
CA THR A 23 -23.01 -28.55 0.36
C THR A 23 -22.68 -27.52 1.44
N PRO A 24 -21.40 -27.36 1.85
CA PRO A 24 -21.04 -26.23 2.68
C PRO A 24 -21.31 -24.98 1.84
N GLU A 25 -22.40 -24.27 2.12
CA GLU A 25 -22.48 -22.88 1.74
C GLU A 25 -21.32 -22.19 2.45
N LEU A 26 -20.42 -21.58 1.66
CA LEU A 26 -19.48 -20.61 2.16
C LEU A 26 -20.37 -19.54 2.84
N LEU A 27 -20.45 -19.59 4.17
CA LEU A 27 -20.98 -18.49 4.95
C LEU A 27 -20.03 -17.31 4.64
N ASN A 28 -20.43 -16.44 3.72
CA ASN A 28 -19.88 -15.10 3.69
C ASN A 28 -20.15 -14.52 5.08
N ALA A 29 -19.09 -14.26 5.83
CA ALA A 29 -19.23 -13.54 7.09
C ALA A 29 -19.98 -12.25 6.77
N ALA A 30 -20.95 -11.90 7.63
CA ALA A 30 -21.65 -10.63 7.45
C ALA A 30 -20.60 -9.50 7.44
N PRO A 31 -20.72 -8.50 6.55
CA PRO A 31 -19.78 -7.38 6.49
C PRO A 31 -19.59 -6.79 7.89
N ASN A 32 -18.33 -6.59 8.30
CA ASN A 32 -18.04 -5.88 9.54
C ASN A 32 -18.29 -4.39 9.28
N PRO A 33 -19.31 -3.76 9.88
CA PRO A 33 -19.67 -2.38 9.54
C PRO A 33 -18.53 -1.38 9.72
N GLY A 34 -17.59 -1.66 10.64
CA GLY A 34 -16.42 -0.81 10.86
C GLY A 34 -15.31 -0.98 9.83
N ASN A 35 -15.29 -2.11 9.09
CA ASN A 35 -14.35 -2.39 8.01
C ASN A 35 -15.06 -2.25 6.65
N SER A 36 -15.44 -1.04 6.31
CA SER A 36 -16.12 -0.75 5.05
C SER A 36 -15.50 0.48 4.41
N PHE A 37 -14.91 0.29 3.23
CA PHE A 37 -14.16 1.32 2.52
C PHE A 37 -14.65 1.43 1.07
N ALA A 38 -14.68 2.67 0.56
CA ALA A 38 -14.98 2.96 -0.84
C ALA A 38 -13.71 3.27 -1.59
N GLN A 39 -13.48 2.57 -2.70
CA GLN A 39 -12.41 2.85 -3.64
C GLN A 39 -12.90 3.76 -4.75
N HIS A 40 -12.05 4.72 -5.15
CA HIS A 40 -12.25 5.57 -6.32
C HIS A 40 -11.01 5.52 -7.21
N ASN A 41 -11.17 5.06 -8.44
CA ASN A 41 -10.14 5.09 -9.46
C ASN A 41 -10.07 6.51 -10.04
N LEU A 42 -8.95 7.18 -9.81
CA LEU A 42 -8.79 8.60 -10.15
C LEU A 42 -8.19 8.79 -11.55
N VAL A 43 -7.06 8.13 -11.81
CA VAL A 43 -6.32 8.23 -13.08
C VAL A 43 -5.87 6.86 -13.56
N SER A 44 -5.94 6.60 -14.86
CA SER A 44 -5.37 5.42 -15.50
C SER A 44 -4.93 5.77 -16.92
N ASP A 45 -3.98 5.04 -17.48
CA ASP A 45 -3.65 5.09 -18.92
C ASP A 45 -4.69 4.36 -19.78
N LEU A 46 -5.53 3.51 -19.17
CA LEU A 46 -6.59 2.76 -19.83
C LEU A 46 -7.91 3.54 -19.87
N PRO A 47 -8.59 3.59 -21.04
CA PRO A 47 -9.88 4.25 -21.17
C PRO A 47 -10.97 3.53 -20.34
N GLY A 48 -11.77 4.30 -19.61
CA GLY A 48 -12.93 3.79 -18.87
C GLY A 48 -12.62 3.09 -17.54
N VAL A 49 -11.35 3.02 -17.14
CA VAL A 49 -10.92 2.41 -15.86
C VAL A 49 -11.00 3.42 -14.70
N ALA A 50 -10.72 4.69 -14.98
CA ALA A 50 -10.68 5.75 -13.98
C ALA A 50 -11.41 7.01 -14.44
N SER A 51 -11.53 7.99 -13.53
CA SER A 51 -12.17 9.29 -13.81
C SER A 51 -11.43 10.11 -14.87
N TYR A 52 -10.09 10.01 -14.89
CA TYR A 52 -9.22 10.69 -15.84
C TYR A 52 -8.32 9.67 -16.53
N MET A 53 -7.98 9.97 -17.80
CA MET A 53 -7.03 9.20 -18.58
C MET A 53 -5.73 9.98 -18.72
N ASP A 54 -4.61 9.31 -18.45
CA ASP A 54 -3.27 9.87 -18.64
C ASP A 54 -2.32 8.79 -19.20
N PRO A 55 -1.88 8.89 -20.45
CA PRO A 55 -0.99 7.91 -21.07
C PRO A 55 0.42 7.86 -20.45
N ASP A 56 0.79 8.85 -19.64
CA ASP A 56 2.09 8.86 -18.96
C ASP A 56 2.09 7.98 -17.69
N LEU A 57 0.91 7.67 -17.13
CA LEU A 57 0.76 6.88 -15.89
C LEU A 57 0.83 5.37 -16.21
N VAL A 58 2.02 4.86 -16.51
CA VAL A 58 2.25 3.43 -16.76
C VAL A 58 3.09 2.84 -15.63
N ASN A 59 2.64 1.75 -15.03
CA ASN A 59 3.27 1.10 -13.88
C ASN A 59 3.71 2.11 -12.81
N PRO A 60 2.77 2.86 -12.20
CA PRO A 60 3.10 3.85 -11.17
C PRO A 60 3.47 3.19 -9.85
N TRP A 61 4.65 3.55 -9.30
CA TRP A 61 5.17 3.04 -8.03
C TRP A 61 5.01 4.05 -6.90
N GLY A 62 6.09 4.69 -6.46
CA GLY A 62 6.11 5.55 -5.28
C GLY A 62 5.30 6.83 -5.41
N ILE A 63 4.72 7.28 -4.31
CA ILE A 63 4.01 8.55 -4.15
C ILE A 63 4.75 9.38 -3.11
N SER A 64 5.01 10.66 -3.40
CA SER A 64 5.48 11.60 -2.38
C SER A 64 4.91 13.00 -2.58
N PHE A 65 4.95 13.82 -1.55
CA PHE A 65 4.45 15.20 -1.59
C PHE A 65 5.08 16.06 -0.49
N SER A 66 5.13 17.36 -0.71
CA SER A 66 5.43 18.32 0.35
C SER A 66 4.17 18.57 1.20
N PRO A 67 4.28 19.24 2.37
CA PRO A 67 3.10 19.58 3.16
C PRO A 67 2.02 20.37 2.43
N THR A 68 2.33 20.97 1.28
CA THR A 68 1.40 21.86 0.53
C THR A 68 1.32 21.55 -0.96
N SER A 69 2.12 20.60 -1.48
CA SER A 69 2.11 20.25 -2.91
C SER A 69 1.03 19.19 -3.24
N PRO A 70 0.66 19.09 -4.52
CA PRO A 70 -0.01 17.89 -5.03
C PRO A 70 0.91 16.65 -4.90
N MET A 71 0.37 15.49 -5.19
CA MET A 71 1.07 14.20 -5.16
C MET A 71 1.92 14.02 -6.41
N TRP A 72 3.17 13.64 -6.20
CA TRP A 72 4.12 13.22 -7.22
C TRP A 72 4.11 11.71 -7.30
N VAL A 73 4.08 11.17 -8.50
CA VAL A 73 4.03 9.73 -8.77
C VAL A 73 5.23 9.34 -9.62
N SER A 74 5.91 8.26 -9.26
CA SER A 74 6.97 7.65 -10.06
C SER A 74 6.35 6.72 -11.10
N ASP A 75 6.38 7.10 -12.36
CA ASP A 75 5.83 6.30 -13.46
C ASP A 75 6.95 5.42 -14.03
N ASN A 76 7.07 4.21 -13.50
CA ASN A 76 8.16 3.28 -13.79
C ASN A 76 8.21 2.94 -15.30
N GLY A 77 7.07 2.61 -15.90
CA GLY A 77 6.98 2.19 -17.30
C GLY A 77 7.29 3.30 -18.31
N THR A 78 7.20 4.59 -17.92
CA THR A 78 7.49 5.71 -18.84
C THR A 78 8.78 6.47 -18.49
N GLY A 79 9.37 6.21 -17.33
CA GLY A 79 10.56 6.94 -16.88
C GLY A 79 10.29 8.38 -16.48
N LEU A 80 9.05 8.68 -16.09
CA LEU A 80 8.58 10.00 -15.74
C LEU A 80 8.23 10.10 -14.24
N SER A 81 8.00 11.33 -13.78
CA SER A 81 7.18 11.59 -12.61
C SER A 81 6.06 12.54 -13.00
N THR A 82 4.84 12.08 -12.87
CA THR A 82 3.62 12.86 -13.06
C THR A 82 3.09 13.39 -11.74
N ILE A 83 2.21 14.38 -11.80
CA ILE A 83 1.76 15.09 -10.60
C ILE A 83 0.25 15.24 -10.66
N TYR A 84 -0.45 14.80 -9.59
CA TYR A 84 -1.91 14.85 -9.50
C TYR A 84 -2.36 15.52 -8.21
N ASN A 85 -3.47 16.27 -8.29
CA ASN A 85 -4.16 16.72 -7.08
C ASN A 85 -5.01 15.55 -6.49
N GLY A 86 -5.63 15.77 -5.32
CA GLY A 86 -6.42 14.75 -4.63
C GLY A 86 -7.68 14.27 -5.37
N HIS A 87 -8.04 14.92 -6.47
CA HIS A 87 -9.16 14.53 -7.33
C HIS A 87 -8.70 13.85 -8.62
N GLY A 88 -7.39 13.57 -8.78
CA GLY A 88 -6.82 12.95 -9.98
C GLY A 88 -6.55 13.93 -11.13
N VAL A 89 -6.71 15.24 -10.93
CA VAL A 89 -6.42 16.19 -12.00
C VAL A 89 -4.92 16.36 -12.16
N LYS A 90 -4.40 16.00 -13.35
CA LYS A 90 -2.98 16.16 -13.71
C LYS A 90 -2.55 17.61 -13.67
N GLN A 91 -1.38 17.87 -13.10
CA GLN A 91 -0.74 19.18 -13.10
C GLN A 91 0.10 19.37 -14.38
N GLY A 92 0.41 20.62 -14.73
CA GLY A 92 1.12 20.92 -15.97
C GLY A 92 2.60 20.53 -16.00
N LEU A 93 3.20 20.19 -14.85
CA LEU A 93 4.58 19.75 -14.78
C LEU A 93 4.65 18.22 -14.88
N VAL A 94 5.49 17.73 -15.79
CA VAL A 94 5.95 16.33 -15.89
C VAL A 94 7.47 16.37 -15.84
N VAL A 95 8.07 15.49 -15.05
CA VAL A 95 9.52 15.44 -14.83
C VAL A 95 10.10 14.16 -15.42
N THR A 96 11.07 14.30 -16.32
CA THR A 96 11.84 13.16 -16.85
C THR A 96 12.86 12.72 -15.80
N ILE A 97 12.88 11.43 -15.50
CA ILE A 97 13.87 10.81 -14.62
C ILE A 97 14.99 10.21 -15.49
N PRO A 98 16.28 10.54 -15.23
CA PRO A 98 17.39 10.02 -16.02
C PRO A 98 17.74 8.56 -15.65
N PRO A 99 18.31 7.79 -16.60
CA PRO A 99 18.51 8.15 -18.00
C PRO A 99 17.21 8.16 -18.80
N ALA A 100 17.06 9.14 -19.68
CA ALA A 100 15.85 9.26 -20.50
C ALA A 100 15.58 7.98 -21.30
N GLY A 101 14.32 7.48 -21.24
CA GLY A 101 13.89 6.29 -21.95
C GLY A 101 14.30 4.95 -21.34
N GLY A 102 14.67 4.92 -20.06
CA GLY A 102 15.05 3.68 -19.38
C GLY A 102 15.31 3.83 -17.89
N ALA A 103 14.79 4.88 -17.25
CA ALA A 103 15.06 5.15 -15.85
C ALA A 103 14.34 4.19 -14.89
N ALA A 104 13.12 3.75 -15.22
CA ALA A 104 12.28 2.92 -14.37
C ALA A 104 12.25 3.41 -12.90
N PRO A 105 11.72 4.65 -12.62
CA PRO A 105 11.68 5.19 -11.27
C PRO A 105 10.75 4.37 -10.36
N THR A 106 11.19 4.20 -9.11
CA THR A 106 10.53 3.36 -8.11
C THR A 106 10.15 4.18 -6.88
N GLY A 107 10.82 3.98 -5.72
CA GLY A 107 10.62 4.78 -4.53
C GLY A 107 11.01 6.24 -4.73
N GLN A 108 10.29 7.16 -4.08
CA GLN A 108 10.59 8.57 -4.11
C GLN A 108 10.32 9.26 -2.77
N VAL A 109 11.05 10.33 -2.49
CA VAL A 109 10.89 11.09 -1.25
C VAL A 109 10.85 12.59 -1.51
N PHE A 110 10.11 13.33 -0.67
CA PHE A 110 10.20 14.78 -0.55
C PHE A 110 11.28 15.16 0.47
N ASN A 111 12.16 16.07 0.07
CA ASN A 111 13.16 16.66 0.97
C ASN A 111 12.75 18.07 1.38
N SER A 112 12.50 18.28 2.67
CA SER A 112 12.14 19.57 3.26
C SER A 112 13.35 20.43 3.64
N THR A 113 14.57 19.91 3.48
CA THR A 113 15.81 20.55 3.92
C THR A 113 16.58 21.18 2.76
N THR A 114 17.69 21.84 3.05
CA THR A 114 18.67 22.33 2.05
C THR A 114 19.72 21.30 1.69
N ASP A 115 19.73 20.13 2.35
CA ASP A 115 20.62 19.03 2.05
C ASP A 115 20.32 18.44 0.66
N PHE A 116 21.11 17.51 0.20
CA PHE A 116 20.93 16.85 -1.10
C PHE A 116 20.94 17.84 -2.27
N SER A 117 21.87 18.84 -2.20
CA SER A 117 22.00 19.94 -3.18
C SER A 117 20.71 20.79 -3.33
N GLY A 118 19.87 20.86 -2.29
CA GLY A 118 18.61 21.58 -2.30
C GLY A 118 17.53 20.91 -3.17
N ALA A 119 17.68 19.65 -3.52
CA ALA A 119 16.65 18.90 -4.24
C ALA A 119 15.37 18.82 -3.42
N ARG A 120 14.21 18.98 -4.08
CA ARG A 120 12.88 18.90 -3.46
C ARG A 120 12.32 17.49 -3.50
N PHE A 121 12.51 16.80 -4.62
CA PHE A 121 12.10 15.41 -4.80
C PHE A 121 13.30 14.58 -5.27
N ILE A 122 13.43 13.38 -4.70
CA ILE A 122 14.52 12.47 -4.97
C ILE A 122 13.92 11.11 -5.31
N PHE A 123 14.44 10.47 -6.34
CA PHE A 123 13.92 9.25 -6.94
C PHE A 123 14.98 8.16 -6.96
N ALA A 124 14.59 6.94 -6.61
CA ALA A 124 15.36 5.74 -6.88
C ALA A 124 14.90 5.12 -8.21
N THR A 125 15.73 4.28 -8.83
CA THR A 125 15.39 3.59 -10.07
C THR A 125 15.85 2.14 -10.07
N GLU A 126 15.17 1.28 -10.80
CA GLU A 126 15.60 -0.12 -11.00
C GLU A 126 16.93 -0.23 -11.70
N GLY A 127 17.34 0.78 -12.45
CA GLY A 127 18.69 0.86 -13.04
C GLY A 127 19.82 1.14 -12.04
N GLY A 128 19.53 1.12 -10.73
CA GLY A 128 20.54 1.34 -9.67
C GLY A 128 21.01 2.79 -9.56
N THR A 129 20.19 3.76 -9.96
CA THR A 129 20.53 5.18 -9.88
C THR A 129 19.65 5.93 -8.87
N ILE A 130 20.18 7.06 -8.35
CA ILE A 130 19.42 8.05 -7.60
C ILE A 130 19.40 9.34 -8.38
N ALA A 131 18.22 9.88 -8.64
CA ALA A 131 18.01 11.15 -9.33
C ALA A 131 17.36 12.18 -8.41
N ALA A 132 17.72 13.45 -8.55
CA ALA A 132 17.28 14.54 -7.69
C ALA A 132 16.73 15.70 -8.52
N TRP A 133 15.55 16.19 -8.15
CA TRP A 133 14.89 17.31 -8.81
C TRP A 133 14.87 18.57 -7.92
N SER A 134 15.32 19.68 -8.48
CA SER A 134 15.32 21.00 -7.82
C SER A 134 14.53 22.05 -8.61
N GLY A 135 14.03 21.69 -9.81
CA GLY A 135 13.29 22.58 -10.72
C GLY A 135 13.47 22.17 -12.18
N GLY A 136 12.65 22.74 -13.06
CA GLY A 136 12.62 22.40 -14.49
C GLY A 136 11.85 21.12 -14.78
N THR A 137 12.04 20.55 -15.96
CA THR A 137 11.31 19.38 -16.48
C THR A 137 12.12 18.08 -16.44
N SER A 138 13.29 18.07 -15.81
CA SER A 138 14.13 16.88 -15.68
C SER A 138 14.82 16.85 -14.31
N ALA A 139 14.91 15.69 -13.70
CA ALA A 139 15.77 15.43 -12.56
C ALA A 139 17.23 15.26 -13.02
N VAL A 140 18.17 15.30 -12.08
CA VAL A 140 19.61 15.15 -12.32
C VAL A 140 20.09 13.90 -11.60
N GLN A 141 20.73 12.99 -12.30
CA GLN A 141 21.36 11.81 -11.71
C GLN A 141 22.45 12.23 -10.71
N LYS A 142 22.41 11.71 -9.51
CA LYS A 142 23.35 12.00 -8.40
C LYS A 142 24.17 10.80 -8.00
N VAL A 143 23.60 9.60 -8.11
CA VAL A 143 24.27 8.34 -7.81
C VAL A 143 24.09 7.40 -8.99
N ASP A 144 25.12 6.61 -9.26
CA ASP A 144 25.09 5.54 -10.26
C ASP A 144 25.81 4.30 -9.71
N ASN A 145 25.00 3.33 -9.31
CA ASN A 145 25.45 2.02 -8.83
C ASN A 145 25.09 0.90 -9.82
N SER A 146 24.71 1.26 -11.05
CA SER A 146 24.38 0.29 -12.12
C SER A 146 25.53 -0.68 -12.38
N GLY A 147 26.77 -0.20 -12.29
CA GLY A 147 27.97 -1.03 -12.43
C GLY A 147 28.14 -2.10 -11.35
N ALA A 148 27.47 -1.96 -10.20
CA ALA A 148 27.40 -2.96 -9.14
C ALA A 148 26.18 -3.88 -9.27
N GLY A 149 25.36 -3.71 -10.30
CA GLY A 149 24.12 -4.46 -10.51
C GLY A 149 22.99 -4.06 -9.56
N SER A 150 23.09 -2.90 -8.90
CA SER A 150 22.06 -2.46 -7.96
C SER A 150 20.69 -2.33 -8.65
N VAL A 151 19.62 -2.79 -7.97
CA VAL A 151 18.23 -2.63 -8.36
C VAL A 151 17.50 -1.97 -7.20
N TYR A 152 17.27 -0.65 -7.29
CA TYR A 152 16.62 0.08 -6.22
C TYR A 152 15.11 0.00 -6.35
N LYS A 153 14.45 -0.55 -5.31
CA LYS A 153 12.98 -0.72 -5.28
C LYS A 153 12.29 0.31 -4.38
N GLY A 154 12.85 0.66 -3.23
CA GLY A 154 12.31 1.63 -2.27
C GLY A 154 13.31 2.73 -1.92
N LEU A 155 12.80 3.86 -1.41
CA LEU A 155 13.62 5.01 -0.99
C LEU A 155 12.99 5.69 0.22
N ALA A 156 13.77 5.89 1.28
CA ALA A 156 13.39 6.69 2.44
C ALA A 156 14.37 7.81 2.73
N LEU A 157 13.89 8.85 3.40
CA LEU A 157 14.72 9.94 3.93
C LEU A 157 14.46 10.06 5.43
N ALA A 158 15.51 9.96 6.24
CA ALA A 158 15.40 10.13 7.69
C ALA A 158 16.61 10.83 8.28
N ASN A 159 16.43 11.38 9.50
CA ASN A 159 17.49 11.95 10.31
C ASN A 159 17.83 10.99 11.44
N ASN A 160 19.14 10.66 11.59
CA ASN A 160 19.60 9.74 12.62
C ASN A 160 20.17 10.45 13.88
N GLY A 161 19.93 11.76 14.01
CA GLY A 161 20.47 12.61 15.07
C GLY A 161 21.84 13.26 14.73
N SER A 162 22.58 12.71 13.74
CA SER A 162 23.83 13.29 13.25
C SER A 162 23.67 14.01 11.90
N GLY A 163 22.64 13.67 11.13
CA GLY A 163 22.35 14.26 9.81
C GLY A 163 21.20 13.58 9.11
N ASN A 164 20.86 14.11 7.94
CA ASN A 164 19.87 13.53 7.06
C ASN A 164 20.53 12.53 6.12
N PHE A 165 19.91 11.37 5.94
CA PHE A 165 20.38 10.29 5.09
C PHE A 165 19.27 9.81 4.18
N LEU A 166 19.64 9.39 2.96
CA LEU A 166 18.81 8.59 2.07
C LEU A 166 19.13 7.12 2.27
N TYR A 167 18.10 6.31 2.24
CA TYR A 167 18.14 4.86 2.38
C TYR A 167 17.44 4.25 1.17
N ALA A 168 18.20 3.53 0.33
CA ALA A 168 17.68 2.87 -0.85
C ALA A 168 17.76 1.35 -0.69
N THR A 169 16.65 0.66 -0.85
CA THR A 169 16.62 -0.81 -0.85
C THR A 169 17.22 -1.33 -2.14
N ASP A 170 18.36 -1.98 -2.05
CA ASP A 170 19.03 -2.65 -3.18
C ASP A 170 18.60 -4.11 -3.20
N PHE A 171 17.54 -4.36 -3.93
CA PHE A 171 16.91 -5.68 -3.99
C PHE A 171 17.86 -6.74 -4.54
N HIS A 172 18.61 -6.41 -5.60
CA HIS A 172 19.56 -7.34 -6.22
C HIS A 172 20.67 -7.80 -5.25
N ASN A 173 21.25 -6.86 -4.52
CA ASN A 173 22.38 -7.14 -3.64
C ASN A 173 21.96 -7.51 -2.21
N ASN A 174 20.64 -7.61 -1.93
CA ASN A 174 20.09 -7.87 -0.59
C ASN A 174 20.69 -6.90 0.45
N ALA A 175 20.64 -5.60 0.18
CA ALA A 175 21.25 -4.57 0.99
C ALA A 175 20.39 -3.30 1.07
N ILE A 176 20.64 -2.46 2.07
CA ILE A 176 20.15 -1.09 2.10
C ILE A 176 21.35 -0.17 1.92
N ASN A 177 21.39 0.51 0.77
CA ASN A 177 22.42 1.49 0.47
C ASN A 177 22.08 2.82 1.12
N VAL A 178 23.03 3.42 1.83
CA VAL A 178 22.83 4.68 2.55
C VAL A 178 23.70 5.76 1.95
N PHE A 179 23.11 6.96 1.80
CA PHE A 179 23.82 8.13 1.26
C PHE A 179 23.68 9.32 2.22
N ASP A 180 24.80 10.04 2.41
CA ASP A 180 24.81 11.27 3.19
C ASP A 180 24.11 12.43 2.44
N LYS A 181 24.02 13.59 3.10
CA LYS A 181 23.44 14.82 2.55
C LYS A 181 24.06 15.32 1.24
N ASN A 182 25.21 14.80 0.83
CA ASN A 182 25.91 15.15 -0.39
C ASN A 182 25.81 14.02 -1.44
N PHE A 183 25.00 13.00 -1.22
CA PHE A 183 24.88 11.77 -2.00
C PHE A 183 26.15 10.88 -1.98
N ASN A 184 27.04 11.05 -1.01
CA ASN A 184 28.16 10.10 -0.84
C ASN A 184 27.66 8.84 -0.14
N PRO A 185 28.09 7.64 -0.59
CA PRO A 185 27.77 6.40 0.09
C PRO A 185 28.39 6.37 1.49
N VAL A 186 27.64 5.89 2.47
CA VAL A 186 28.11 5.75 3.85
C VAL A 186 27.65 4.40 4.43
N THR A 187 28.45 3.87 5.37
CA THR A 187 28.08 2.70 6.14
C THR A 187 27.72 3.14 7.55
N LEU A 188 26.49 2.83 7.98
CA LEU A 188 26.04 3.09 9.34
C LEU A 188 26.36 1.93 10.27
N ALA A 189 26.39 2.19 11.58
CA ALA A 189 26.84 1.23 12.59
C ALA A 189 26.02 -0.07 12.64
N GLY A 190 24.72 0.00 12.41
CA GLY A 190 23.82 -1.16 12.48
C GLY A 190 23.77 -1.99 11.20
N ALA A 191 24.25 -1.41 10.06
CA ALA A 191 24.36 -2.06 8.75
C ALA A 191 23.08 -2.74 8.23
N PHE A 192 21.91 -2.44 8.78
CA PHE A 192 20.60 -3.01 8.40
C PHE A 192 20.60 -4.54 8.36
N THR A 193 21.26 -5.16 9.34
CA THR A 193 21.38 -6.62 9.40
C THR A 193 20.31 -7.20 10.32
N ASP A 194 19.42 -8.04 9.77
CA ASP A 194 18.62 -8.97 10.54
C ASP A 194 19.26 -10.35 10.50
N PRO A 195 19.78 -10.87 11.63
CA PRO A 195 20.48 -12.15 11.67
C PRO A 195 19.55 -13.36 11.45
N THR A 196 18.23 -13.12 11.41
CA THR A 196 17.20 -14.16 11.26
C THR A 196 16.49 -14.09 9.91
N LEU A 197 16.90 -13.18 9.00
CA LEU A 197 16.31 -13.08 7.67
C LEU A 197 16.54 -14.39 6.89
N PRO A 198 15.49 -15.06 6.41
CA PRO A 198 15.65 -16.27 5.63
C PRO A 198 16.38 -16.00 4.32
N ALA A 199 17.13 -16.99 3.85
CA ALA A 199 17.79 -16.89 2.54
C ALA A 199 16.75 -16.74 1.42
N GLY A 200 17.09 -15.94 0.41
CA GLY A 200 16.22 -15.66 -0.73
C GLY A 200 15.25 -14.49 -0.53
N TYR A 201 15.23 -13.87 0.64
CA TYR A 201 14.53 -12.60 0.86
C TYR A 201 15.49 -11.42 0.69
N ALA A 202 14.97 -10.32 0.12
CA ALA A 202 15.70 -9.07 -0.01
C ALA A 202 14.82 -7.85 0.34
N PRO A 203 15.39 -6.71 0.77
CA PRO A 203 14.64 -5.51 1.12
C PRO A 203 13.92 -4.96 -0.11
N PHE A 204 12.58 -4.88 -0.05
CA PHE A 204 11.74 -4.53 -1.17
C PHE A 204 11.28 -3.07 -1.12
N ASN A 205 10.82 -2.59 0.05
CA ASN A 205 10.58 -1.18 0.28
C ASN A 205 11.10 -0.74 1.65
N ILE A 206 11.20 0.58 1.85
CA ILE A 206 11.61 1.21 3.10
C ILE A 206 10.83 2.50 3.32
N GLU A 207 10.23 2.67 4.51
CA GLU A 207 9.45 3.83 4.88
C GLU A 207 9.94 4.40 6.22
N ALA A 208 10.05 5.72 6.31
CA ALA A 208 10.44 6.42 7.54
C ALA A 208 9.19 6.91 8.29
N SER A 209 8.96 6.39 9.50
CA SER A 209 7.83 6.80 10.33
C SER A 209 8.22 6.80 11.82
N GLY A 210 7.82 7.83 12.56
CA GLY A 210 8.05 7.91 14.00
C GLY A 210 9.52 7.85 14.44
N GLY A 211 10.47 8.20 13.55
CA GLY A 211 11.91 8.10 13.81
C GLY A 211 12.49 6.70 13.62
N MET A 212 11.70 5.77 13.12
CA MET A 212 12.09 4.41 12.74
C MET A 212 12.03 4.23 11.23
N LEU A 213 12.69 3.21 10.74
CA LEU A 213 12.64 2.74 9.36
C LEU A 213 11.95 1.37 9.33
N TYR A 214 10.83 1.30 8.64
CA TYR A 214 10.11 0.08 8.37
C TYR A 214 10.58 -0.46 7.04
N VAL A 215 11.03 -1.71 7.00
CA VAL A 215 11.58 -2.35 5.80
C VAL A 215 10.75 -3.58 5.48
N THR A 216 10.15 -3.61 4.29
CA THR A 216 9.53 -4.83 3.77
C THR A 216 10.55 -5.64 3.00
N TYR A 217 10.36 -6.96 3.02
CA TYR A 217 11.17 -7.91 2.26
C TYR A 217 10.26 -8.81 1.44
N ALA A 218 10.70 -9.11 0.22
CA ALA A 218 10.07 -10.08 -0.67
C ALA A 218 11.07 -11.17 -1.06
N VAL A 219 10.54 -12.29 -1.56
CA VAL A 219 11.37 -13.37 -2.11
C VAL A 219 11.92 -12.94 -3.46
N GLN A 220 13.22 -13.08 -3.67
CA GLN A 220 13.85 -12.76 -4.96
C GLN A 220 13.60 -13.85 -6.00
N ASP A 221 13.45 -13.46 -7.25
CA ASP A 221 13.52 -14.36 -8.40
C ASP A 221 14.97 -14.86 -8.62
N ALA A 222 15.18 -15.72 -9.61
CA ALA A 222 16.49 -16.28 -9.89
C ALA A 222 17.52 -15.25 -10.41
N ALA A 223 17.05 -14.12 -10.96
CA ALA A 223 17.87 -13.01 -11.40
C ALA A 223 18.15 -12.01 -10.27
N ALA A 224 17.49 -12.15 -9.14
CA ALA A 224 17.45 -11.20 -8.03
C ALA A 224 17.03 -9.79 -8.50
N HIS A 225 16.14 -9.74 -9.48
CA HIS A 225 15.61 -8.50 -10.04
C HIS A 225 14.18 -8.23 -9.60
N ASP A 226 13.32 -9.25 -9.69
CA ASP A 226 11.91 -9.14 -9.36
C ASP A 226 11.54 -10.04 -8.18
N ASP A 227 10.40 -9.77 -7.58
CA ASP A 227 9.87 -10.58 -6.50
C ASP A 227 9.15 -11.83 -7.01
N VAL A 228 9.08 -12.83 -6.15
CA VAL A 228 8.28 -14.04 -6.38
C VAL A 228 7.07 -13.98 -5.47
N ALA A 229 5.95 -13.54 -6.03
CA ALA A 229 4.68 -13.47 -5.31
C ALA A 229 4.22 -14.86 -4.82
N GLY A 230 3.62 -14.89 -3.63
CA GLY A 230 3.08 -16.10 -3.03
C GLY A 230 2.57 -15.85 -1.61
N PRO A 231 1.58 -16.63 -1.13
CA PRO A 231 1.08 -16.51 0.24
C PRO A 231 2.20 -16.67 1.27
N GLY A 232 2.37 -15.67 2.14
CA GLY A 232 3.43 -15.65 3.14
C GLY A 232 4.82 -15.26 2.60
N HIS A 233 4.95 -14.84 1.34
CA HIS A 233 6.20 -14.34 0.76
C HIS A 233 6.44 -12.87 1.13
N GLY A 234 6.50 -12.61 2.43
CA GLY A 234 6.76 -11.27 2.93
C GLY A 234 7.24 -11.26 4.37
N ILE A 235 8.06 -10.26 4.68
CA ILE A 235 8.57 -9.95 6.02
C ILE A 235 8.54 -8.44 6.18
N LEU A 236 8.34 -7.97 7.41
CA LEU A 236 8.45 -6.56 7.77
C LEU A 236 9.29 -6.43 9.03
N ASP A 237 10.42 -5.75 8.90
CA ASP A 237 11.35 -5.45 10.00
C ASP A 237 11.33 -3.96 10.33
N VAL A 238 11.69 -3.64 11.56
CA VAL A 238 11.87 -2.27 12.05
C VAL A 238 13.32 -2.05 12.44
N PHE A 239 13.90 -0.97 11.94
CA PHE A 239 15.25 -0.51 12.26
C PHE A 239 15.20 0.92 12.83
N ASP A 240 16.22 1.30 13.60
CA ASP A 240 16.46 2.72 13.84
C ASP A 240 17.16 3.38 12.63
N ALA A 241 17.25 4.69 12.63
CA ALA A 241 17.89 5.43 11.54
C ALA A 241 19.42 5.26 11.47
N ASN A 242 20.05 4.52 12.40
CA ASN A 242 21.45 4.09 12.32
C ASN A 242 21.60 2.68 11.73
N GLY A 243 20.48 2.06 11.33
CA GLY A 243 20.44 0.71 10.77
C GLY A 243 20.53 -0.40 11.81
N ASN A 244 20.37 -0.09 13.10
CA ASN A 244 20.28 -1.13 14.11
C ASN A 244 18.92 -1.81 14.06
N PHE A 245 18.93 -3.14 14.03
CA PHE A 245 17.72 -3.96 14.06
C PHE A 245 17.00 -3.77 15.39
N VAL A 246 15.72 -3.42 15.35
CA VAL A 246 14.86 -3.24 16.51
C VAL A 246 14.03 -4.49 16.74
N GLN A 247 13.27 -4.90 15.71
CA GLN A 247 12.44 -6.10 15.76
C GLN A 247 12.00 -6.56 14.38
N ARG A 248 11.71 -7.84 14.23
CA ARG A 248 10.86 -8.36 13.16
C ARG A 248 9.41 -8.16 13.59
N LEU A 249 8.71 -7.24 12.92
CA LEU A 249 7.34 -6.89 13.28
C LEU A 249 6.35 -7.92 12.72
N VAL A 250 6.48 -8.28 11.42
CA VAL A 250 5.61 -9.26 10.77
C VAL A 250 6.47 -10.27 9.99
N SER A 251 6.08 -11.52 10.01
CA SER A 251 6.74 -12.58 9.26
C SER A 251 5.71 -13.49 8.60
N HIS A 252 5.77 -13.60 7.27
CA HIS A 252 4.88 -14.45 6.49
C HIS A 252 3.38 -14.09 6.65
N GLY A 253 2.52 -15.09 6.87
CA GLY A 253 1.08 -14.90 7.14
C GLY A 253 0.35 -14.22 5.99
N ALA A 254 -0.20 -13.03 6.25
CA ALA A 254 -0.96 -12.24 5.27
C ALA A 254 -0.07 -11.43 4.30
N LEU A 255 1.26 -11.46 4.44
CA LEU A 255 2.17 -10.75 3.55
C LEU A 255 2.43 -11.55 2.27
N ASN A 256 2.41 -10.85 1.14
CA ASN A 256 2.64 -11.38 -0.20
C ASN A 256 3.32 -10.31 -1.06
N SER A 257 4.64 -10.35 -1.14
CA SER A 257 5.46 -9.29 -1.75
C SER A 257 5.03 -7.89 -1.28
N PRO A 258 5.12 -7.58 0.04
CA PRO A 258 4.63 -6.31 0.60
C PRO A 258 5.51 -5.16 0.15
N TRP A 259 4.90 -4.05 -0.36
CA TRP A 259 5.63 -2.86 -0.76
C TRP A 259 5.15 -1.60 -0.03
N GLY A 260 3.98 -1.06 -0.33
CA GLY A 260 3.45 0.17 0.26
C GLY A 260 3.13 0.03 1.75
N MET A 261 3.45 1.05 2.54
CA MET A 261 3.17 1.07 3.98
C MET A 261 2.69 2.44 4.43
N ALA A 262 1.72 2.48 5.34
CA ALA A 262 1.25 3.72 5.94
C ALA A 262 0.71 3.50 7.35
N ILE A 263 0.96 4.43 8.28
CA ILE A 263 0.24 4.47 9.57
C ILE A 263 -1.07 5.23 9.37
N ALA A 264 -2.18 4.59 9.69
CA ALA A 264 -3.50 5.17 9.51
C ALA A 264 -3.72 6.34 10.49
N PRO A 265 -4.24 7.50 10.04
CA PRO A 265 -4.61 8.60 10.92
C PRO A 265 -5.89 8.28 11.70
N VAL A 266 -6.11 9.03 12.81
CA VAL A 266 -7.33 9.00 13.62
C VAL A 266 -8.53 9.17 12.73
N GLY A 267 -9.08 8.92 12.01
CA GLY A 267 -10.24 9.18 11.11
C GLY A 267 -10.36 8.19 9.97
N PHE A 268 -9.47 7.21 9.93
CA PHE A 268 -9.52 6.16 8.92
C PHE A 268 -10.35 4.97 9.43
N GLY A 269 -11.66 5.13 9.49
CA GLY A 269 -12.59 4.10 9.95
C GLY A 269 -12.25 3.58 11.35
N MET A 270 -12.28 2.27 11.52
CA MET A 270 -11.93 1.61 12.77
C MET A 270 -10.42 1.39 12.96
N PHE A 271 -9.60 1.65 11.95
CA PHE A 271 -8.18 1.33 11.93
C PHE A 271 -7.26 2.53 12.21
N GLY A 272 -7.77 3.57 12.88
CA GLY A 272 -6.95 4.71 13.28
C GLY A 272 -5.76 4.27 14.15
N HIS A 273 -4.53 4.70 13.78
CA HIS A 273 -3.23 4.35 14.35
C HIS A 273 -2.67 2.97 13.99
N ASP A 274 -3.39 2.15 13.23
CA ASP A 274 -2.89 0.85 12.78
C ASP A 274 -1.94 1.00 11.57
N LEU A 275 -1.11 -0.01 11.36
CA LEU A 275 -0.19 -0.09 10.23
C LEU A 275 -0.89 -0.77 9.04
N LEU A 276 -1.01 -0.05 7.94
CA LEU A 276 -1.46 -0.59 6.66
C LEU A 276 -0.25 -1.07 5.86
N VAL A 277 -0.37 -2.26 5.26
CA VAL A 277 0.64 -2.84 4.37
C VAL A 277 -0.03 -3.31 3.09
N GLY A 278 0.36 -2.74 1.96
CA GLY A 278 -0.07 -3.13 0.63
C GLY A 278 0.78 -4.28 0.09
N ASN A 279 0.14 -5.31 -0.39
CA ASN A 279 0.77 -6.45 -1.05
C ASN A 279 0.79 -6.23 -2.57
N PHE A 280 1.97 -6.17 -3.18
CA PHE A 280 2.10 -6.21 -4.63
C PHE A 280 1.59 -7.55 -5.19
N GLY A 281 1.91 -8.66 -4.52
CA GLY A 281 1.69 -10.00 -5.05
C GLY A 281 0.22 -10.43 -5.17
N ASP A 282 -0.71 -9.84 -4.39
CA ASP A 282 -2.14 -10.14 -4.48
C ASP A 282 -3.05 -8.91 -4.52
N GLY A 283 -2.46 -7.71 -4.43
CA GLY A 283 -3.18 -6.44 -4.54
C GLY A 283 -4.01 -6.06 -3.32
N THR A 284 -3.89 -6.77 -2.19
CA THR A 284 -4.67 -6.52 -0.97
C THR A 284 -3.97 -5.52 -0.05
N ILE A 285 -4.75 -4.83 0.80
CA ILE A 285 -4.22 -3.96 1.86
C ILE A 285 -4.52 -4.61 3.20
N ASN A 286 -3.49 -5.02 3.91
CA ASN A 286 -3.58 -5.67 5.20
C ASN A 286 -3.35 -4.66 6.34
N VAL A 287 -4.02 -4.88 7.45
CA VAL A 287 -3.96 -4.04 8.64
C VAL A 287 -3.30 -4.81 9.77
N PHE A 288 -2.30 -4.20 10.40
CA PHE A 288 -1.56 -4.79 11.51
C PHE A 288 -1.52 -3.82 12.70
N ASP A 289 -1.49 -4.36 13.90
CA ASP A 289 -1.14 -3.62 15.11
C ASP A 289 0.35 -3.20 15.00
N PRO A 290 0.68 -1.90 15.03
CA PRO A 290 2.05 -1.43 14.80
C PRO A 290 3.03 -1.76 15.93
N ALA A 291 2.55 -2.13 17.10
CA ALA A 291 3.39 -2.47 18.24
C ALA A 291 3.72 -3.98 18.31
N THR A 292 2.77 -4.82 17.90
CA THR A 292 2.86 -6.28 18.06
C THR A 292 3.03 -7.02 16.74
N GLY A 293 2.69 -6.39 15.59
CA GLY A 293 2.65 -7.03 14.28
C GLY A 293 1.49 -8.02 14.11
N ASN A 294 0.53 -8.05 15.03
CA ASN A 294 -0.63 -8.91 14.89
C ASN A 294 -1.49 -8.44 13.71
N TRP A 295 -1.85 -9.37 12.84
CA TRP A 295 -2.81 -9.11 11.77
C TRP A 295 -4.19 -8.84 12.35
N LEU A 296 -4.83 -7.75 11.95
CA LEU A 296 -6.14 -7.32 12.42
C LEU A 296 -7.23 -7.58 11.36
N ALA A 297 -6.98 -7.22 10.11
CA ALA A 297 -7.95 -7.32 9.01
C ALA A 297 -7.27 -7.14 7.64
N GLN A 298 -8.06 -7.33 6.58
CA GLN A 298 -7.86 -6.69 5.28
C GLN A 298 -8.85 -5.53 5.15
N LEU A 299 -8.56 -4.54 4.29
CA LEU A 299 -9.55 -3.51 3.95
C LEU A 299 -10.60 -4.11 3.02
N ASP A 300 -11.88 -4.01 3.43
CA ASP A 300 -13.01 -4.55 2.68
C ASP A 300 -13.85 -3.44 2.03
N ASP A 301 -14.48 -3.78 0.90
CA ASP A 301 -15.51 -2.97 0.26
C ASP A 301 -16.81 -2.97 1.10
N PRO A 302 -17.84 -2.15 0.76
CA PRO A 302 -19.11 -2.14 1.48
C PRO A 302 -19.90 -3.47 1.42
N ASN A 303 -19.49 -4.41 0.59
CA ASN A 303 -20.12 -5.74 0.49
C ASN A 303 -19.37 -6.79 1.33
N GLY A 304 -18.26 -6.41 1.96
CA GLY A 304 -17.38 -7.29 2.74
C GLY A 304 -16.42 -8.12 1.91
N ASN A 305 -16.11 -7.69 0.68
CA ASN A 305 -15.05 -8.30 -0.10
C ASN A 305 -13.76 -7.52 0.06
N PRO A 306 -12.58 -8.17 0.08
CA PRO A 306 -11.31 -7.48 0.10
C PRO A 306 -11.16 -6.50 -1.07
N ILE A 307 -10.75 -5.27 -0.78
CA ILE A 307 -10.32 -4.33 -1.82
C ILE A 307 -9.03 -4.88 -2.42
N THR A 308 -9.05 -5.10 -3.75
CA THR A 308 -7.93 -5.73 -4.46
C THR A 308 -7.54 -4.90 -5.68
N ASN A 309 -6.26 -4.52 -5.74
CA ASN A 309 -5.64 -3.84 -6.87
C ASN A 309 -4.39 -4.61 -7.28
N LEU A 310 -4.49 -5.47 -8.27
CA LEU A 310 -3.34 -6.26 -8.75
C LEU A 310 -2.19 -5.33 -9.13
N GLY A 311 -0.97 -5.69 -8.74
CA GLY A 311 0.20 -4.85 -8.91
C GLY A 311 0.21 -3.62 -8.00
N LEU A 312 -0.36 -3.72 -6.79
CA LEU A 312 -0.41 -2.64 -5.80
C LEU A 312 0.99 -2.27 -5.34
N TRP A 313 1.40 -1.04 -5.64
CA TRP A 313 2.68 -0.51 -5.22
C TRP A 313 2.55 0.33 -3.96
N ASP A 314 2.40 1.63 -4.06
CA ASP A 314 2.42 2.52 -2.90
C ASP A 314 1.04 2.76 -2.31
N ILE A 315 1.01 3.01 -1.01
CA ILE A 315 -0.14 3.51 -0.27
C ILE A 315 0.30 4.65 0.65
N THR A 316 -0.39 5.77 0.61
CA THR A 316 -0.08 6.92 1.46
C THR A 316 -1.32 7.74 1.79
N PHE A 317 -1.34 8.39 2.95
CA PHE A 317 -2.43 9.31 3.29
C PHE A 317 -2.18 10.71 2.72
N GLY A 318 -3.24 11.41 2.35
CA GLY A 318 -3.13 12.77 1.85
C GLY A 318 -2.60 13.77 2.89
N ASN A 319 -2.06 14.90 2.40
CA ASN A 319 -1.51 15.97 3.24
C ASN A 319 -2.52 17.05 3.65
N GLY A 320 -3.79 16.93 3.22
CA GLY A 320 -4.83 17.96 3.44
C GLY A 320 -4.73 19.16 2.51
N ALA A 321 -3.78 19.16 1.56
CA ALA A 321 -3.63 20.23 0.57
C ALA A 321 -4.06 19.75 -0.82
N GLN A 322 -4.23 20.65 -1.76
CA GLN A 322 -4.48 20.37 -3.19
C GLN A 322 -5.63 19.38 -3.43
N GLY A 323 -6.69 19.45 -2.60
CA GLY A 323 -7.85 18.55 -2.70
C GLY A 323 -7.65 17.15 -2.11
N THR A 324 -6.51 16.89 -1.46
CA THR A 324 -6.31 15.65 -0.70
C THR A 324 -6.96 15.75 0.67
N SER A 325 -7.27 14.60 1.29
CA SER A 325 -7.72 14.52 2.68
C SER A 325 -6.72 13.71 3.49
N THR A 326 -6.45 14.13 4.72
CA THR A 326 -5.58 13.40 5.65
C THR A 326 -6.17 12.08 6.13
N SER A 327 -7.45 11.81 5.88
CA SER A 327 -8.12 10.55 6.19
C SER A 327 -8.47 9.70 4.94
N THR A 328 -7.93 10.07 3.79
CA THR A 328 -8.06 9.31 2.54
C THR A 328 -6.71 8.69 2.20
N LEU A 329 -6.70 7.38 2.01
CA LEU A 329 -5.55 6.61 1.52
C LEU A 329 -5.50 6.72 0.01
N TYR A 330 -4.36 7.11 -0.55
CA TYR A 330 -4.10 7.11 -1.99
C TYR A 330 -3.19 5.93 -2.32
N PHE A 331 -3.35 5.36 -3.49
CA PHE A 331 -2.56 4.20 -3.92
C PHE A 331 -2.18 4.28 -5.39
N THR A 332 -1.12 3.56 -5.74
CA THR A 332 -0.68 3.29 -7.11
C THR A 332 -0.69 1.80 -7.36
N ALA A 333 -0.95 1.39 -8.60
CA ALA A 333 -0.90 -0.02 -8.99
C ALA A 333 -0.52 -0.16 -10.47
N GLY A 334 0.29 -1.17 -10.78
CA GLY A 334 0.56 -1.64 -12.13
C GLY A 334 -0.54 -2.59 -12.60
N ILE A 335 -1.48 -2.11 -13.43
CA ILE A 335 -2.60 -2.94 -13.90
C ILE A 335 -2.07 -4.02 -14.86
N PRO A 336 -2.52 -5.28 -14.72
CA PRO A 336 -2.09 -6.35 -15.61
C PRO A 336 -2.58 -6.14 -17.05
N GLY A 337 -1.65 -6.21 -17.99
CA GLY A 337 -1.91 -6.34 -19.41
C GLY A 337 -1.91 -7.80 -19.87
N PRO A 338 -1.92 -8.05 -21.18
CA PRO A 338 -1.96 -9.42 -21.71
C PRO A 338 -0.76 -10.29 -21.34
N ASP A 339 0.41 -9.69 -21.18
CA ASP A 339 1.69 -10.38 -21.01
C ASP A 339 2.37 -10.08 -19.66
N ASN A 340 1.97 -9.00 -18.95
CA ASN A 340 2.58 -8.55 -17.71
C ASN A 340 1.58 -7.83 -16.80
N ILE A 341 1.73 -7.99 -15.48
CA ILE A 341 0.94 -7.29 -14.47
C ILE A 341 1.23 -5.77 -14.44
N GLU A 342 2.35 -5.33 -15.01
CA GLU A 342 2.84 -3.95 -14.94
C GLU A 342 2.67 -3.16 -16.24
N ASP A 343 1.88 -3.66 -17.21
CA ASP A 343 1.73 -3.04 -18.52
C ASP A 343 0.98 -1.71 -18.51
N HIS A 344 0.15 -1.49 -17.47
CA HIS A 344 -0.72 -0.33 -17.34
C HIS A 344 -0.67 0.27 -15.93
N GLY A 345 -1.34 1.40 -15.73
CA GLY A 345 -1.29 2.11 -14.45
C GLY A 345 -2.64 2.50 -13.89
N LEU A 346 -2.71 2.53 -12.56
CA LEU A 346 -3.83 3.06 -11.79
C LEU A 346 -3.30 3.92 -10.63
N PHE A 347 -3.82 5.13 -10.53
CA PHE A 347 -3.75 5.96 -9.32
C PHE A 347 -5.16 6.11 -8.78
N GLY A 348 -5.36 5.77 -7.50
CA GLY A 348 -6.68 5.77 -6.89
C GLY A 348 -6.67 6.20 -5.43
N SER A 349 -7.85 6.14 -4.82
CA SER A 349 -8.02 6.47 -3.40
C SER A 349 -9.00 5.51 -2.73
N VAL A 350 -8.82 5.33 -1.42
CA VAL A 350 -9.66 4.50 -0.54
C VAL A 350 -10.04 5.34 0.68
N SER A 351 -11.33 5.42 1.00
CA SER A 351 -11.85 6.16 2.14
C SER A 351 -12.86 5.33 2.92
N ALA A 352 -12.88 5.51 4.25
CA ALA A 352 -13.84 4.83 5.10
C ALA A 352 -15.29 5.27 4.76
N VAL A 353 -16.18 4.31 4.65
CA VAL A 353 -17.61 4.57 4.49
C VAL A 353 -18.24 4.76 5.88
N PRO A 354 -18.87 5.92 6.15
CA PRO A 354 -19.54 6.12 7.44
C PRO A 354 -20.61 5.08 7.69
N GLU A 355 -20.62 4.49 8.88
CA GLU A 355 -21.64 3.53 9.25
C GLU A 355 -23.06 4.12 9.15
N PRO A 356 -24.05 3.36 8.66
CA PRO A 356 -25.45 3.80 8.61
C PRO A 356 -26.00 4.26 9.95
N GLY A 357 -25.51 3.67 11.06
CA GLY A 357 -25.85 4.06 12.44
C GLY A 357 -25.38 5.48 12.79
N THR A 358 -24.21 5.88 12.34
CA THR A 358 -23.68 7.24 12.55
C THR A 358 -24.51 8.30 11.82
N LEU A 359 -24.97 8.01 10.60
CA LEU A 359 -25.88 8.89 9.84
C LEU A 359 -27.26 8.96 10.49
N THR A 360 -27.74 7.85 11.03
CA THR A 360 -29.03 7.79 11.76
C THR A 360 -28.96 8.56 13.09
N LEU A 361 -27.86 8.46 13.84
CA LEU A 361 -27.61 9.21 15.07
C LEU A 361 -27.43 10.71 14.79
N LEU A 362 -26.69 11.09 13.76
CA LEU A 362 -26.59 12.47 13.31
C LEU A 362 -27.96 13.04 12.88
N GLY A 363 -28.72 12.30 12.08
CA GLY A 363 -30.07 12.68 11.65
C GLY A 363 -31.04 12.82 12.82
N SER A 364 -31.03 11.89 13.78
CA SER A 364 -31.89 11.95 14.98
C SER A 364 -31.43 13.05 15.95
N GLY A 365 -30.15 13.32 16.06
CA GLY A 365 -29.59 14.45 16.81
C GLY A 365 -30.03 15.80 16.25
N PHE A 366 -29.97 16.00 14.94
CA PHE A 366 -30.47 17.20 14.26
C PHE A 366 -32.00 17.35 14.42
N ALA A 367 -32.76 16.28 14.23
CA ALA A 367 -34.23 16.30 14.45
C ALA A 367 -34.57 16.68 15.88
N SER A 368 -33.85 16.17 16.88
CA SER A 368 -34.03 16.48 18.29
C SER A 368 -33.70 17.94 18.62
N LEU A 369 -32.64 18.50 18.04
CA LEU A 369 -32.28 19.91 18.20
C LEU A 369 -33.30 20.87 17.57
N ILE A 370 -33.81 20.54 16.38
CA ILE A 370 -34.89 21.29 15.71
C ILE A 370 -36.18 21.23 16.55
N GLY A 371 -36.57 20.05 17.03
CA GLY A 371 -37.72 19.86 17.89
C GLY A 371 -37.60 20.60 19.22
N TYR A 372 -36.43 20.68 19.81
CA TYR A 372 -36.16 21.45 21.03
C TYR A 372 -36.25 22.96 20.77
N GLY A 373 -35.66 23.46 19.68
CA GLY A 373 -35.75 24.85 19.30
C GLY A 373 -37.20 25.31 19.06
N TRP A 374 -37.99 24.48 18.40
CA TRP A 374 -39.40 24.77 18.12
C TRP A 374 -40.32 24.81 19.39
N ARG A 375 -40.03 23.92 20.36
CA ARG A 375 -40.73 23.94 21.67
C ARG A 375 -40.35 25.16 22.50
N ARG A 376 -39.12 25.66 22.41
CA ARG A 376 -38.67 26.87 23.13
C ARG A 376 -39.30 28.14 22.55
N GLY A 377 -39.39 28.24 21.21
CA GLY A 377 -40.02 29.39 20.54
C GLY A 377 -41.53 29.55 20.82
N LYS A 378 -42.26 28.44 21.16
CA LYS A 378 -43.66 28.45 21.53
C LYS A 378 -43.96 28.83 23.01
N ARG A 379 -42.95 28.92 23.87
CA ARG A 379 -43.06 29.31 25.27
C ARG A 379 -42.75 30.80 25.53
N THR A 380 -42.33 31.54 24.50
CA THR A 380 -41.99 32.96 24.59
C THR A 380 -42.91 33.85 23.72
N ALA A 381 -44.04 33.32 23.25
CA ALA A 381 -45.13 34.04 22.56
C ALA A 381 -46.39 34.12 23.40
#